data_5bef08700cd0825898a19408dd9c0187
#
_entry.id   5bef08700cd0825898a19408dd9c0187
#
_cell.length_a   1.000
_cell.length_b   1.000
_cell.length_c   1.000
_cell.angle_alpha   90.00
_cell.angle_beta   90.00
_cell.angle_gamma   90.00
#
_symmetry.space_group_name_H-M   'P 1'
#
loop_
_entity.id
_entity.type
_entity.pdbx_description
1 polymer ?
#
loop_
_entity_poly.entity_id
_entity_poly.type
_entity_poly.pdbx_seq_one_letter_code
_entity_poly.pdbx_strand_id
1 'polypeptide(L)' 'MDIVIIIALIVAGLLLFMAEVFLI' A
#
# COMPACT_ATOMS: atom_id res chain seq x y z
N MET A 1 7.94 -3.03 -18.13
CA MET A 1 7.60 -2.81 -16.71
C MET A 1 7.03 -1.42 -16.52
N ASP A 2 5.89 -1.34 -15.89
CA ASP A 2 5.24 -0.06 -15.64
C ASP A 2 5.51 0.34 -14.19
N ILE A 3 6.37 1.35 -14.01
CA ILE A 3 6.78 1.78 -12.68
C ILE A 3 5.62 2.36 -11.89
N VAL A 4 4.64 2.95 -12.58
CA VAL A 4 3.46 3.50 -11.92
C VAL A 4 2.65 2.41 -11.25
N ILE A 5 2.51 1.27 -11.91
CA ILE A 5 1.78 0.14 -11.34
C ILE A 5 2.51 -0.40 -10.11
N ILE A 6 3.84 -0.49 -10.18
CA ILE A 6 4.63 -0.99 -9.07
C ILE A 6 4.50 -0.07 -7.86
N ILE A 7 4.59 1.23 -8.08
CA ILE A 7 4.45 2.20 -7.00
C ILE A 7 3.04 2.15 -6.40
N ALA A 8 2.03 2.02 -7.24
CA ALA A 8 0.65 1.93 -6.77
C ALA A 8 0.45 0.71 -5.87
N LEU A 9 1.04 -0.41 -6.23
CA LEU A 9 0.93 -1.63 -5.41
C LEU A 9 1.62 -1.46 -4.06
N ILE A 10 2.78 -0.83 -4.05
CA ILE A 10 3.51 -0.60 -2.80
C ILE A 10 2.73 0.32 -1.88
N VAL A 11 2.20 1.41 -2.43
CA VAL A 11 1.41 2.37 -1.64
C VAL A 11 0.15 1.71 -1.10
N ALA A 12 -0.53 0.92 -1.92
CA ALA A 12 -1.74 0.21 -1.48
C ALA A 12 -1.43 -0.74 -0.32
N GLY A 13 -0.32 -1.46 -0.40
CA GLY A 13 0.10 -2.35 0.67
C GLY A 13 0.40 -1.61 1.96
N LEU A 14 1.07 -0.48 1.86
CA LEU A 14 1.38 0.34 3.02
C LEU A 14 0.12 0.89 3.67
N LEU A 15 -0.83 1.36 2.86
CA LEU A 15 -2.09 1.87 3.38
C LEU A 15 -2.88 0.78 4.10
N LEU A 16 -2.89 -0.42 3.56
CA LEU A 16 -3.55 -1.54 4.21
C LEU A 16 -2.93 -1.86 5.55
N PHE A 17 -1.62 -1.88 5.60
CA PHE A 17 -0.89 -2.15 6.83
C PHE A 17 -1.22 -1.12 7.89
N MET A 18 -1.18 0.16 7.52
CA MET A 18 -1.50 1.24 8.46
C MET A 18 -2.93 1.17 8.94
N ALA A 19 -3.85 0.82 8.07
CA ALA A 19 -5.25 0.68 8.46
C ALA A 19 -5.43 -0.40 9.53
N GLU A 20 -4.70 -1.49 9.41
CA GLU A 20 -4.76 -2.56 10.40
C GLU A 20 -4.23 -2.11 11.76
N VAL A 21 -3.17 -1.34 11.76
CA VAL A 21 -2.61 -0.81 12.99
C VAL A 21 -3.58 0.18 13.65
N PHE A 22 -4.25 0.98 12.85
CA PHE A 22 -5.22 1.95 13.37
C PHE A 22 -6.47 1.28 13.93
N LEU A 23 -6.85 0.13 13.39
CA LEU A 23 -8.03 -0.60 13.85
C LEU A 23 -7.83 -1.22 15.23
N ILE A 24 -6.61 -1.53 15.54
CA ILE A 24 -6.29 -2.12 16.82
C ILE A 24 -6.04 -1.03 17.88
#